data_220bf6b3ebd5e7a73c4e3581390b6f48
#
_entry.id   220bf6b3ebd5e7a73c4e3581390b6f48
#
_cell.length_a   1.000
_cell.length_b   1.000
_cell.length_c   1.000
_cell.angle_alpha   90.00
_cell.angle_beta   90.00
_cell.angle_gamma   90.00
#
_symmetry.space_group_name_H-M   'P 1'
#
loop_
_entity.id
_entity.type
_entity.pdbx_description
1 polymer ?
#
loop_
_entity_poly.entity_id
_entity_poly.type
_entity_poly.pdbx_seq_one_letter_code
_entity_poly.pdbx_strand_id
1 'polypeptide(L)'
;MRGTELYWINGPWPGKLALAARPRGGEWLHDEITAWSQAGVNTVFSLLTGEEEQDLNLRKESAEARAQGMKFLSLPIPDRQVPTSESALTKTLEKVETDLAAGRNVVLHCRQGVGRSGLVAACLLLTKGMDAESALSLVSEARGTQVPETAEQRRWIRHYASSLASAHR
;
A
#
# COMPACT_ATOMS: atom_id res chain seq x y z
N MET A 1 -2.92 -16.83 -17.22
CA MET A 1 -1.88 -16.78 -16.16
C MET A 1 -2.35 -15.86 -15.05
N ARG A 2 -2.25 -16.33 -13.82
CA ARG A 2 -2.63 -15.48 -12.68
C ARG A 2 -1.53 -14.47 -12.37
N GLY A 3 -1.90 -13.21 -12.24
CA GLY A 3 -1.04 -12.20 -11.66
C GLY A 3 -0.97 -12.35 -10.14
N THR A 4 -0.22 -11.44 -9.50
CA THR A 4 -0.13 -11.38 -8.03
C THR A 4 -1.50 -11.09 -7.44
N GLU A 5 -1.88 -11.87 -6.43
CA GLU A 5 -3.21 -11.78 -5.81
C GLU A 5 -3.45 -10.42 -5.17
N LEU A 6 -4.67 -9.93 -5.33
CA LEU A 6 -5.14 -8.67 -4.74
C LEU A 6 -6.02 -8.97 -3.54
N TYR A 7 -5.71 -8.37 -2.40
CA TYR A 7 -6.48 -8.50 -1.16
C TYR A 7 -7.24 -7.19 -0.94
N TRP A 8 -8.50 -7.16 -1.36
CA TRP A 8 -9.31 -5.95 -1.32
C TRP A 8 -9.79 -5.64 0.10
N ILE A 9 -9.61 -4.39 0.51
CA ILE A 9 -10.05 -3.88 1.80
C ILE A 9 -11.37 -3.13 1.59
N ASN A 10 -12.40 -3.49 2.33
CA ASN A 10 -13.69 -2.82 2.30
C ASN A 10 -13.61 -1.54 3.15
N GLY A 11 -13.11 -0.48 2.56
CA GLY A 11 -12.88 0.79 3.25
C GLY A 11 -13.95 1.84 2.97
N PRO A 12 -13.82 3.02 3.58
CA PRO A 12 -14.85 4.08 3.53
C PRO A 12 -14.76 4.98 2.29
N TRP A 13 -14.21 4.48 1.19
CA TRP A 13 -14.05 5.27 -0.04
C TRP A 13 -14.88 4.72 -1.17
N PRO A 14 -15.28 5.57 -2.17
CA PRO A 14 -15.86 5.07 -3.41
C PRO A 14 -14.91 4.13 -4.16
N GLY A 15 -13.62 4.46 -4.21
CA GLY A 15 -12.58 3.58 -4.76
C GLY A 15 -12.22 2.48 -3.79
N LYS A 16 -11.50 1.47 -4.29
CA LYS A 16 -11.11 0.31 -3.50
C LYS A 16 -9.60 0.26 -3.31
N LEU A 17 -9.19 -0.11 -2.11
CA LEU A 17 -7.78 -0.32 -1.76
C LEU A 17 -7.48 -1.81 -1.68
N ALA A 18 -6.41 -2.26 -2.33
CA ALA A 18 -5.97 -3.63 -2.24
C ALA A 18 -4.54 -3.70 -1.69
N LEU A 19 -4.26 -4.74 -0.92
CA LEU A 19 -2.90 -5.13 -0.58
C LEU A 19 -2.44 -6.21 -1.55
N ALA A 20 -1.14 -6.23 -1.83
CA ALA A 20 -0.54 -7.28 -2.65
C ALA A 20 0.91 -7.51 -2.24
N ALA A 21 1.42 -8.71 -2.50
CA ALA A 21 2.84 -8.94 -2.54
C ALA A 21 3.39 -8.23 -3.79
N ARG A 22 4.70 -8.07 -3.88
CA ARG A 22 5.30 -7.47 -5.06
C ARG A 22 4.95 -8.26 -6.32
N PRO A 23 4.82 -7.61 -7.48
CA PRO A 23 4.65 -8.35 -8.72
C PRO A 23 5.94 -9.12 -9.07
N ARG A 24 5.82 -10.15 -9.88
CA ARG A 24 7.01 -10.84 -10.39
C ARG A 24 7.75 -9.91 -11.34
N GLY A 25 9.06 -9.89 -11.25
CA GLY A 25 9.90 -9.01 -12.05
C GLY A 25 10.36 -9.62 -13.36
N GLY A 26 11.21 -8.89 -14.07
CA GLY A 26 11.80 -9.34 -15.32
C GLY A 26 10.76 -9.58 -16.40
N GLU A 27 10.83 -10.73 -17.05
CA GLU A 27 9.93 -11.10 -18.14
C GLU A 27 8.47 -11.23 -17.73
N TRP A 28 8.20 -11.42 -16.43
CA TRP A 28 6.84 -11.57 -15.90
C TRP A 28 6.14 -10.24 -15.65
N LEU A 29 6.91 -9.15 -15.55
CA LEU A 29 6.40 -7.87 -15.06
C LEU A 29 5.27 -7.31 -15.92
N HIS A 30 5.42 -7.35 -17.24
CA HIS A 30 4.40 -6.84 -18.15
C HIS A 30 3.04 -7.53 -17.90
N ASP A 31 3.05 -8.86 -17.80
CA ASP A 31 1.83 -9.64 -17.59
C ASP A 31 1.23 -9.37 -16.20
N GLU A 32 2.07 -9.22 -15.18
CA GLU A 32 1.62 -8.91 -13.82
C GLU A 32 0.90 -7.57 -13.78
N ILE A 33 1.48 -6.54 -14.38
CA ILE A 33 0.90 -5.20 -14.41
C ILE A 33 -0.37 -5.19 -15.27
N THR A 34 -0.37 -5.92 -16.37
CA THR A 34 -1.57 -6.08 -17.21
C THR A 34 -2.71 -6.71 -16.41
N ALA A 35 -2.42 -7.74 -15.60
CA ALA A 35 -3.43 -8.38 -14.76
C ALA A 35 -4.03 -7.39 -13.77
N TRP A 36 -3.21 -6.55 -13.15
CA TRP A 36 -3.70 -5.51 -12.25
C TRP A 36 -4.59 -4.50 -12.98
N SER A 37 -4.17 -4.07 -14.17
CA SER A 37 -4.96 -3.16 -14.99
C SER A 37 -6.34 -3.77 -15.32
N GLN A 38 -6.36 -5.04 -15.70
CA GLN A 38 -7.60 -5.75 -16.02
C GLN A 38 -8.48 -5.96 -14.78
N ALA A 39 -7.88 -6.04 -13.60
CA ALA A 39 -8.63 -6.13 -12.34
C ALA A 39 -9.19 -4.78 -11.88
N GLY A 40 -8.92 -3.71 -12.62
CA GLY A 40 -9.46 -2.39 -12.33
C GLY A 40 -8.54 -1.48 -11.51
N VAL A 41 -7.27 -1.84 -11.33
CA VAL A 41 -6.31 -1.00 -10.60
C VAL A 41 -5.99 0.24 -11.43
N ASN A 42 -6.06 1.41 -10.80
CA ASN A 42 -5.76 2.70 -11.43
C ASN A 42 -4.44 3.30 -10.95
N THR A 43 -4.01 2.94 -9.74
CA THR A 43 -2.79 3.47 -9.12
C THR A 43 -2.04 2.34 -8.43
N VAL A 44 -0.74 2.26 -8.69
CA VAL A 44 0.17 1.33 -8.01
C VAL A 44 0.98 2.12 -7.00
N PHE A 45 0.98 1.70 -5.75
CA PHE A 45 1.75 2.32 -4.69
C PHE A 45 2.77 1.30 -4.15
N SER A 46 4.04 1.51 -4.46
CA SER A 46 5.14 0.63 -4.06
C SER A 46 5.86 1.18 -2.83
N LEU A 47 6.13 0.30 -1.87
CA LEU A 47 6.90 0.61 -0.67
C LEU A 47 8.31 0.04 -0.72
N LEU A 48 8.70 -0.53 -1.86
CA LEU A 48 10.02 -1.13 -2.04
C LEU A 48 11.12 -0.07 -2.06
N THR A 49 12.27 -0.44 -1.50
CA THR A 49 13.48 0.38 -1.64
C THR A 49 14.08 0.18 -3.03
N GLY A 50 14.96 1.10 -3.45
CA GLY A 50 15.67 0.96 -4.72
C GLY A 50 16.50 -0.31 -4.79
N GLU A 51 17.09 -0.73 -3.67
CA GLU A 51 17.85 -1.98 -3.60
C GLU A 51 16.95 -3.19 -3.84
N GLU A 52 15.75 -3.21 -3.23
CA GLU A 52 14.78 -4.27 -3.46
C GLU A 52 14.31 -4.30 -4.92
N GLU A 53 14.06 -3.14 -5.51
CA GLU A 53 13.68 -3.05 -6.93
C GLU A 53 14.76 -3.68 -7.82
N GLN A 54 16.03 -3.44 -7.51
CA GLN A 54 17.13 -4.03 -8.25
C GLN A 54 17.19 -5.55 -8.04
N ASP A 55 17.14 -5.99 -6.79
CA ASP A 55 17.25 -7.41 -6.43
C ASP A 55 16.10 -8.23 -7.00
N LEU A 56 14.91 -7.65 -7.06
CA LEU A 56 13.70 -8.31 -7.53
C LEU A 56 13.41 -8.07 -9.01
N ASN A 57 14.30 -7.38 -9.69
CA ASN A 57 14.17 -7.04 -11.11
C ASN A 57 12.88 -6.28 -11.41
N LEU A 58 12.61 -5.25 -10.58
CA LEU A 58 11.40 -4.43 -10.65
C LEU A 58 11.66 -2.97 -11.00
N ARG A 59 12.85 -2.65 -11.51
CA ARG A 59 13.18 -1.25 -11.86
C ARG A 59 12.24 -0.66 -12.92
N LYS A 60 11.66 -1.52 -13.75
CA LYS A 60 10.76 -1.08 -14.82
C LYS A 60 9.30 -1.01 -14.39
N GLU A 61 8.99 -1.29 -13.13
CA GLU A 61 7.61 -1.33 -12.64
C GLU A 61 6.89 -0.01 -12.89
N SER A 62 7.50 1.10 -12.55
CA SER A 62 6.93 2.44 -12.75
C SER A 62 6.61 2.69 -14.24
N ALA A 63 7.56 2.40 -15.12
CA ALA A 63 7.38 2.61 -16.56
C ALA A 63 6.27 1.70 -17.11
N GLU A 64 6.23 0.45 -16.69
CA GLU A 64 5.18 -0.50 -17.10
C GLU A 64 3.79 -0.03 -16.65
N ALA A 65 3.67 0.40 -15.40
CA ALA A 65 2.39 0.89 -14.88
C ALA A 65 1.91 2.10 -15.69
N ARG A 66 2.79 3.07 -15.91
CA ARG A 66 2.46 4.28 -16.68
C ARG A 66 2.10 3.97 -18.13
N ALA A 67 2.81 3.02 -18.75
CA ALA A 67 2.53 2.61 -20.11
C ALA A 67 1.13 2.03 -20.27
N GLN A 68 0.57 1.50 -19.19
CA GLN A 68 -0.79 0.95 -19.17
C GLN A 68 -1.82 1.92 -18.61
N GLY A 69 -1.45 3.19 -18.48
CA GLY A 69 -2.38 4.24 -18.04
C GLY A 69 -2.59 4.33 -16.54
N MET A 70 -1.78 3.62 -15.75
CA MET A 70 -1.86 3.70 -14.29
C MET A 70 -0.89 4.74 -13.73
N LYS A 71 -1.24 5.33 -12.60
CA LYS A 71 -0.33 6.14 -11.81
C LYS A 71 0.59 5.24 -11.02
N PHE A 72 1.78 5.72 -10.72
CA PHE A 72 2.74 5.01 -9.88
C PHE A 72 3.24 5.94 -8.76
N LEU A 73 3.05 5.50 -7.52
CA LEU A 73 3.54 6.19 -6.33
C LEU A 73 4.58 5.32 -5.66
N SER A 74 5.60 5.94 -5.09
CA SER A 74 6.66 5.24 -4.37
C SER A 74 6.97 5.94 -3.06
N LEU A 75 7.00 5.17 -1.97
CA LEU A 75 7.47 5.62 -0.67
C LEU A 75 8.34 4.50 -0.10
N PRO A 76 9.66 4.54 -0.34
CA PRO A 76 10.53 3.46 0.11
C PRO A 76 10.55 3.34 1.64
N ILE A 77 10.29 2.13 2.13
CA ILE A 77 10.41 1.78 3.54
C ILE A 77 11.28 0.52 3.59
N PRO A 78 12.39 0.52 4.34
CA PRO A 78 13.22 -0.69 4.46
C PRO A 78 12.41 -1.87 4.99
N ASP A 79 12.70 -3.08 4.51
CA ASP A 79 11.95 -4.27 4.86
C ASP A 79 11.88 -4.46 6.38
N ARG A 80 10.71 -4.83 6.87
CA ARG A 80 10.37 -5.06 8.28
C ARG A 80 10.48 -3.82 9.17
N GLN A 81 10.65 -2.64 8.57
CA GLN A 81 10.82 -1.37 9.29
C GLN A 81 9.59 -0.48 9.17
N VAL A 82 9.72 0.71 9.71
CA VAL A 82 8.68 1.74 9.73
C VAL A 82 9.06 2.89 8.80
N PRO A 83 8.10 3.75 8.42
CA PRO A 83 8.42 4.91 7.59
C PRO A 83 9.53 5.77 8.22
N THR A 84 10.44 6.25 7.39
CA THR A 84 11.55 7.10 7.85
C THR A 84 11.12 8.54 8.03
N SER A 85 9.99 8.94 7.43
CA SER A 85 9.46 10.31 7.51
C SER A 85 7.95 10.26 7.62
N GLU A 86 7.42 10.69 8.74
CA GLU A 86 5.97 10.80 8.96
C GLU A 86 5.34 11.79 7.98
N SER A 87 6.00 12.93 7.72
CA SER A 87 5.46 13.93 6.80
C SER A 87 5.44 13.44 5.35
N ALA A 88 6.45 12.67 4.94
CA ALA A 88 6.47 12.07 3.59
C ALA A 88 5.33 11.05 3.44
N LEU A 89 5.09 10.24 4.47
CA LEU A 89 3.96 9.32 4.46
C LEU A 89 2.65 10.09 4.35
N THR A 90 2.44 11.10 5.18
CA THR A 90 1.21 11.89 5.18
C THR A 90 0.93 12.50 3.81
N LYS A 91 1.95 13.07 3.17
CA LYS A 91 1.80 13.65 1.82
C LYS A 91 1.41 12.59 0.78
N THR A 92 2.01 11.41 0.86
CA THR A 92 1.68 10.33 -0.06
C THR A 92 0.28 9.79 0.20
N LEU A 93 -0.12 9.67 1.46
CA LEU A 93 -1.47 9.24 1.82
C LEU A 93 -2.53 10.23 1.32
N GLU A 94 -2.24 11.51 1.29
CA GLU A 94 -3.15 12.52 0.72
C GLU A 94 -3.41 12.25 -0.77
N LYS A 95 -2.38 11.85 -1.51
CA LYS A 95 -2.53 11.50 -2.93
C LYS A 95 -3.37 10.25 -3.11
N VAL A 96 -3.15 9.23 -2.28
CA VAL A 96 -3.94 8.00 -2.29
C VAL A 96 -5.39 8.29 -1.95
N GLU A 97 -5.62 9.10 -0.92
CA GLU A 97 -6.96 9.52 -0.50
C GLU A 97 -7.70 10.23 -1.63
N THR A 98 -7.03 11.10 -2.36
CA THR A 98 -7.61 11.80 -3.51
C THR A 98 -8.07 10.80 -4.58
N ASP A 99 -7.26 9.80 -4.88
CA ASP A 99 -7.61 8.76 -5.85
C ASP A 99 -8.80 7.94 -5.38
N LEU A 100 -8.78 7.47 -4.14
CA LEU A 100 -9.87 6.66 -3.59
C LEU A 100 -11.18 7.44 -3.50
N ALA A 101 -11.11 8.71 -3.11
CA ALA A 101 -12.29 9.59 -3.06
C ALA A 101 -12.90 9.83 -4.44
N ALA A 102 -12.06 9.80 -5.49
CA ALA A 102 -12.51 9.96 -6.87
C ALA A 102 -13.01 8.65 -7.49
N GLY A 103 -13.08 7.57 -6.72
CA GLY A 103 -13.54 6.27 -7.21
C GLY A 103 -12.47 5.43 -7.90
N ARG A 104 -11.21 5.83 -7.81
CA ARG A 104 -10.10 5.07 -8.38
C ARG A 104 -9.63 4.00 -7.42
N ASN A 105 -9.14 2.90 -7.97
CA ASN A 105 -8.68 1.76 -7.18
C ASN A 105 -7.16 1.79 -7.07
N VAL A 106 -6.64 1.54 -5.88
CA VAL A 106 -5.22 1.60 -5.56
C VAL A 106 -4.75 0.24 -5.08
N VAL A 107 -3.64 -0.27 -5.64
CA VAL A 107 -2.93 -1.41 -5.09
C VAL A 107 -1.70 -0.92 -4.32
N LEU A 108 -1.55 -1.40 -3.11
CA LEU A 108 -0.45 -1.07 -2.22
C LEU A 108 0.38 -2.33 -2.01
N HIS A 109 1.65 -2.29 -2.41
CA HIS A 109 2.49 -3.48 -2.25
C HIS A 109 3.82 -3.17 -1.59
N CYS A 110 4.33 -4.20 -0.91
CA CYS A 110 5.71 -4.26 -0.46
C CYS A 110 6.28 -5.58 -0.97
N ARG A 111 7.10 -6.28 -0.21
CA ARG A 111 7.65 -7.56 -0.67
C ARG A 111 6.62 -8.68 -0.55
N GLN A 112 5.97 -8.82 0.59
CA GLN A 112 4.99 -9.90 0.87
C GLN A 112 3.56 -9.41 1.02
N GLY A 113 3.35 -8.10 1.09
CA GLY A 113 2.01 -7.54 1.24
C GLY A 113 1.43 -7.69 2.65
N VAL A 114 2.27 -7.73 3.67
CA VAL A 114 1.84 -7.92 5.06
C VAL A 114 2.32 -6.79 5.97
N GLY A 115 3.64 -6.63 6.11
CA GLY A 115 4.21 -5.71 7.10
C GLY A 115 4.08 -4.24 6.73
N ARG A 116 4.87 -3.81 5.77
CA ARG A 116 4.88 -2.39 5.33
C ARG A 116 3.55 -2.00 4.71
N SER A 117 3.00 -2.86 3.85
CA SER A 117 1.69 -2.62 3.22
C SER A 117 0.58 -2.57 4.26
N GLY A 118 0.60 -3.48 5.22
CA GLY A 118 -0.38 -3.48 6.31
C GLY A 118 -0.32 -2.22 7.14
N LEU A 119 0.89 -1.76 7.47
CA LEU A 119 1.10 -0.52 8.20
C LEU A 119 0.51 0.67 7.44
N VAL A 120 0.85 0.82 6.17
CA VAL A 120 0.41 1.98 5.38
C VAL A 120 -1.10 1.94 5.16
N ALA A 121 -1.68 0.76 4.91
CA ALA A 121 -3.14 0.62 4.79
C ALA A 121 -3.85 1.01 6.08
N ALA A 122 -3.34 0.56 7.23
CA ALA A 122 -3.90 0.94 8.52
C ALA A 122 -3.83 2.45 8.73
N CYS A 123 -2.69 3.07 8.42
CA CYS A 123 -2.53 4.52 8.54
C CYS A 123 -3.54 5.28 7.65
N LEU A 124 -3.81 4.77 6.46
CA LEU A 124 -4.79 5.39 5.57
C LEU A 124 -6.19 5.36 6.20
N LEU A 125 -6.57 4.25 6.84
CA LEU A 125 -7.84 4.14 7.56
C LEU A 125 -7.89 5.08 8.77
N LEU A 126 -6.77 5.25 9.45
CA LEU A 126 -6.68 6.20 10.57
C LEU A 126 -6.99 7.62 10.11
N THR A 127 -6.56 8.01 8.93
CA THR A 127 -6.84 9.35 8.40
C THR A 127 -8.33 9.58 8.16
N LYS A 128 -9.11 8.50 8.07
CA LYS A 128 -10.58 8.57 7.93
C LYS A 128 -11.31 8.52 9.27
N GLY A 129 -10.59 8.57 10.38
CA GLY A 129 -11.19 8.60 11.70
C GLY A 129 -11.34 7.24 12.37
N MET A 130 -10.89 6.16 11.75
CA MET A 130 -10.92 4.83 12.37
C MET A 130 -9.86 4.76 13.47
N ASP A 131 -10.16 4.08 14.58
CA ASP A 131 -9.16 3.85 15.62
C ASP A 131 -8.16 2.76 15.20
N ALA A 132 -6.99 2.73 15.86
CA ALA A 132 -5.89 1.84 15.46
C ALA A 132 -6.29 0.36 15.51
N GLU A 133 -6.98 -0.07 16.56
CA GLU A 133 -7.36 -1.48 16.70
C GLU A 133 -8.35 -1.92 15.63
N SER A 134 -9.34 -1.08 15.32
CA SER A 134 -10.30 -1.35 14.25
C SER A 134 -9.63 -1.38 12.89
N ALA A 135 -8.71 -0.46 12.64
CA ALA A 135 -7.96 -0.41 11.38
C ALA A 135 -7.12 -1.68 11.20
N LEU A 136 -6.40 -2.09 12.23
CA LEU A 136 -5.57 -3.31 12.20
C LEU A 136 -6.43 -4.56 11.98
N SER A 137 -7.58 -4.65 12.64
CA SER A 137 -8.50 -5.78 12.47
C SER A 137 -9.03 -5.85 11.05
N LEU A 138 -9.45 -4.72 10.48
CA LEU A 138 -10.00 -4.69 9.13
C LEU A 138 -8.96 -5.10 8.09
N VAL A 139 -7.74 -4.58 8.20
CA VAL A 139 -6.67 -4.91 7.26
C VAL A 139 -6.25 -6.38 7.40
N SER A 140 -6.14 -6.87 8.63
CA SER A 140 -5.79 -8.28 8.90
C SER A 140 -6.83 -9.23 8.32
N GLU A 141 -8.11 -8.92 8.50
CA GLU A 141 -9.20 -9.73 7.97
C GLU A 141 -9.16 -9.77 6.45
N ALA A 142 -8.98 -8.60 5.81
CA ALA A 142 -8.90 -8.52 4.35
C ALA A 142 -7.70 -9.29 3.80
N ARG A 143 -6.56 -9.22 4.46
CA ARG A 143 -5.33 -9.90 4.03
C ARG A 143 -5.36 -11.41 4.31
N GLY A 144 -6.15 -11.84 5.27
CA GLY A 144 -6.23 -13.24 5.68
C GLY A 144 -5.11 -13.67 6.62
N THR A 145 -4.40 -12.72 7.21
CA THR A 145 -3.36 -12.97 8.21
C THR A 145 -3.20 -11.73 9.07
N GLN A 146 -2.57 -11.89 10.22
CA GLN A 146 -2.33 -10.76 11.11
C GLN A 146 -1.32 -9.78 10.49
N VAL A 147 -1.67 -8.50 10.46
CA VAL A 147 -0.79 -7.43 10.03
C VAL A 147 -0.65 -6.40 11.15
N PRO A 148 0.46 -5.65 11.20
CA PRO A 148 1.68 -5.83 10.44
C PRO A 148 2.54 -6.97 11.00
N GLU A 149 3.77 -7.14 10.47
CA GLU A 149 4.64 -8.25 10.86
C GLU A 149 5.32 -8.08 12.21
N THR A 150 5.65 -6.83 12.59
CA THR A 150 6.50 -6.57 13.77
C THR A 150 5.79 -5.74 14.83
N ALA A 151 6.22 -5.91 16.08
CA ALA A 151 5.72 -5.09 17.20
C ALA A 151 6.08 -3.62 17.00
N GLU A 152 7.26 -3.32 16.43
CA GLU A 152 7.68 -1.95 16.14
C GLU A 152 6.71 -1.29 15.15
N GLN A 153 6.30 -2.02 14.12
CA GLN A 153 5.32 -1.52 13.15
C GLN A 153 3.99 -1.21 13.83
N ARG A 154 3.53 -2.07 14.75
CA ARG A 154 2.28 -1.82 15.51
C ARG A 154 2.40 -0.58 16.38
N ARG A 155 3.51 -0.42 17.06
CA ARG A 155 3.74 0.77 17.90
C ARG A 155 3.73 2.03 17.06
N TRP A 156 4.32 1.98 15.88
CA TRP A 156 4.36 3.12 14.98
C TRP A 156 2.95 3.52 14.53
N ILE A 157 2.10 2.55 14.21
CA ILE A 157 0.70 2.80 13.83
C ILE A 157 -0.04 3.51 14.98
N ARG A 158 0.12 3.04 16.21
CA ARG A 158 -0.51 3.66 17.39
C ARG A 158 0.01 5.08 17.62
N HIS A 159 1.29 5.28 17.41
CA HIS A 159 1.90 6.62 17.49
C HIS A 159 1.29 7.55 16.44
N TYR A 160 1.17 7.07 15.21
CA TYR A 160 0.57 7.84 14.11
C TYR A 160 -0.89 8.22 14.43
N ALA A 161 -1.65 7.29 15.00
CA ALA A 161 -3.02 7.56 15.45
C ALA A 161 -3.05 8.68 16.49
N SER A 162 -2.12 8.65 17.43
CA SER A 162 -2.01 9.71 18.46
C SER A 162 -1.64 11.06 17.84
N SER A 163 -0.74 11.07 16.87
CA SER A 163 -0.34 12.29 16.15
C SER A 163 -1.53 12.91 15.42
N LEU A 164 -2.34 12.09 14.75
CA LEU A 164 -3.54 12.55 14.05
C LEU A 164 -4.57 13.13 15.02
N ALA A 165 -4.78 12.49 16.16
CA ALA A 165 -5.70 12.97 17.19
C ALA A 165 -5.25 14.33 17.73
N SER A 166 -3.94 14.51 17.94
CA SER A 166 -3.38 15.78 18.42
C SER A 166 -3.52 16.90 17.38
N ALA A 167 -3.36 16.58 16.10
CA ALA A 167 -3.45 17.56 15.02
C ALA A 167 -4.88 18.10 14.83
N HIS A 168 -5.91 17.35 15.29
CA HIS A 168 -7.31 17.72 15.15
C HIS A 168 -7.91 18.38 16.40
N ARG A 169 -7.08 18.67 17.41
CA ARG A 169 -7.51 19.38 18.62
C ARG A 169 -7.44 20.89 18.47
#